data_4546dd478f4b96160ef8e99db475194b
#
_entry.id   4546dd478f4b96160ef8e99db475194b
#
_cell.length_a   1.000
_cell.length_b   1.000
_cell.length_c   1.000
_cell.angle_alpha   90.00
_cell.angle_beta   90.00
_cell.angle_gamma   90.00
#
_symmetry.space_group_name_H-M   'P 1'
#
loop_
_entity.id
_entity.type
_entity.pdbx_description
1 polymer ?
#
loop_
_entity_poly.entity_id
_entity_poly.type
_entity_poly.pdbx_seq_one_letter_code
_entity_poly.pdbx_strand_id
1 'polypeptide(L)'
;MSASQHAVSPLRPPHASDADTGPGPESVDAQEPVPEPPPEPAGRTETELKLLVDAADMAAFQAAPVIEENARARGIRRRLRAVYYDSPDARLRRAGLTLRVRQSGARFIQTIKSAIDDDPLRRGEWEATVPSMRPDIALAVPFLPARLGARLLDDPPSPIFSTDIRRLVRTVALPAGRVEVSFDTGTISAGSDTVPVSEIELELKEGSAQALYELGLRLLEHGPARPSVRSKSDRGFDLADGASPAAPKPGRPALPEGLVLDEALRIILGAVLRHLFDALPAAWDGGSPEGVHQTRVALRRLRSLFGLMRDVSASPSLESFRAEASRLADGLGDARDTDVFIAETLASVEAALPGLHGFDTLRAAAAARREALYTGVRALLADQRTSRFLLELGAWIEQRGWRSDASPAALAVLADPAARFAARTLAALSAKVMKRGRHFKSMKPEARHELRIAVKKLRYATDFLGPVFGDEKRLRRYYGVLAELQDQLGRFNDMATTARIVAGFDADGAARSQAAGAIIGWQAQGLTTAEPMLLDAWRDFRRARPPWKGAEG
;
A
#
# COMPACT_ATOMS: atom_id res chain seq x y z
N MET A 1 -13.77 21.11 -71.58
CA MET A 1 -13.13 19.81 -71.74
C MET A 1 -12.88 19.27 -70.42
N SER A 2 -13.73 18.55 -70.08
CA SER A 2 -13.93 17.17 -69.57
C SER A 2 -13.43 16.92 -68.17
N ALA A 3 -14.41 16.79 -67.32
CA ALA A 3 -14.36 16.33 -65.94
C ALA A 3 -13.96 14.85 -65.85
N SER A 4 -13.39 14.46 -64.73
CA SER A 4 -13.56 13.09 -64.23
C SER A 4 -13.60 13.10 -62.67
N GLN A 5 -14.80 12.88 -62.21
CA GLN A 5 -15.13 12.51 -60.84
C GLN A 5 -14.70 11.05 -60.57
N HIS A 6 -14.01 10.76 -59.51
CA HIS A 6 -13.95 9.40 -58.95
C HIS A 6 -14.63 9.37 -57.59
N ALA A 7 -15.82 8.77 -57.62
CA ALA A 7 -16.55 8.36 -56.44
C ALA A 7 -15.91 7.11 -55.82
N VAL A 8 -15.69 7.12 -54.52
CA VAL A 8 -15.29 5.94 -53.75
C VAL A 8 -16.55 5.34 -53.10
N SER A 9 -16.88 4.12 -53.56
CA SER A 9 -17.95 3.28 -53.02
C SER A 9 -17.54 2.63 -51.66
N PRO A 10 -18.50 2.39 -50.77
CA PRO A 10 -18.23 1.72 -49.51
C PRO A 10 -18.18 0.20 -49.69
N LEU A 11 -17.20 -0.44 -49.02
CA LEU A 11 -17.05 -1.90 -48.98
C LEU A 11 -18.12 -2.53 -48.09
N ARG A 12 -18.84 -3.49 -48.65
CA ARG A 12 -19.77 -4.43 -48.02
C ARG A 12 -19.00 -5.59 -47.38
N PRO A 13 -19.48 -6.18 -46.27
CA PRO A 13 -18.90 -7.40 -45.71
C PRO A 13 -19.32 -8.64 -46.50
N PRO A 14 -18.50 -9.70 -46.57
CA PRO A 14 -18.86 -10.93 -47.28
C PRO A 14 -19.78 -11.82 -46.46
N HIS A 15 -20.69 -12.48 -47.14
CA HIS A 15 -21.62 -13.49 -46.69
C HIS A 15 -20.92 -14.82 -46.35
N ALA A 16 -21.48 -15.55 -45.43
CA ALA A 16 -21.16 -16.90 -45.03
C ALA A 16 -21.54 -17.93 -46.14
N SER A 17 -20.72 -18.96 -46.32
CA SER A 17 -21.17 -20.26 -46.84
C SER A 17 -20.29 -21.39 -46.29
N ASP A 18 -20.95 -22.32 -45.70
CA ASP A 18 -20.67 -23.68 -45.29
C ASP A 18 -19.40 -24.41 -45.78
N ALA A 19 -18.67 -25.05 -44.84
CA ALA A 19 -18.45 -26.51 -44.77
C ALA A 19 -17.40 -26.86 -43.72
N ASP A 20 -17.84 -27.44 -42.69
CA ASP A 20 -17.39 -28.63 -41.96
C ASP A 20 -15.97 -29.15 -42.25
N THR A 21 -15.06 -28.97 -41.25
CA THR A 21 -14.10 -29.95 -40.72
C THR A 21 -13.48 -29.35 -39.43
N GLY A 22 -13.85 -29.91 -38.26
CA GLY A 22 -13.30 -29.49 -36.99
C GLY A 22 -11.84 -29.86 -36.80
N PRO A 23 -11.04 -29.00 -36.19
CA PRO A 23 -9.85 -29.39 -35.47
C PRO A 23 -10.23 -29.76 -34.02
N GLY A 24 -9.56 -30.78 -33.51
CA GLY A 24 -9.70 -31.28 -32.13
C GLY A 24 -9.42 -30.23 -31.05
N PRO A 25 -9.65 -30.58 -29.77
CA PRO A 25 -9.65 -29.62 -28.69
C PRO A 25 -8.26 -28.99 -28.52
N GLU A 26 -8.20 -27.67 -28.74
CA GLU A 26 -7.04 -26.88 -28.33
C GLU A 26 -6.80 -27.04 -26.83
N SER A 27 -5.55 -27.33 -26.53
CA SER A 27 -5.03 -27.44 -25.18
C SER A 27 -5.43 -26.22 -24.36
N VAL A 28 -6.25 -26.48 -23.34
CA VAL A 28 -6.52 -25.54 -22.25
C VAL A 28 -5.18 -25.10 -21.69
N ASP A 29 -4.82 -23.84 -21.85
CA ASP A 29 -3.69 -23.22 -21.18
C ASP A 29 -3.75 -23.61 -19.71
N ALA A 30 -2.79 -24.40 -19.27
CA ALA A 30 -2.59 -24.76 -17.90
C ALA A 30 -2.25 -23.48 -17.14
N GLN A 31 -3.24 -22.89 -16.48
CA GLN A 31 -3.00 -21.86 -15.48
C GLN A 31 -1.95 -22.42 -14.53
N GLU A 32 -0.80 -21.77 -14.44
CA GLU A 32 0.19 -22.10 -13.43
C GLU A 32 -0.52 -22.16 -12.07
N PRO A 33 -0.38 -23.27 -11.33
CA PRO A 33 -1.03 -23.40 -10.03
C PRO A 33 -0.52 -22.29 -9.11
N VAL A 34 -1.45 -21.63 -8.42
CA VAL A 34 -1.15 -20.68 -7.33
C VAL A 34 -0.13 -21.35 -6.41
N PRO A 35 1.03 -20.71 -6.11
CA PRO A 35 2.03 -21.31 -5.25
C PRO A 35 1.42 -21.69 -3.91
N GLU A 36 1.66 -22.93 -3.47
CA GLU A 36 1.30 -23.35 -2.12
C GLU A 36 1.90 -22.36 -1.11
N PRO A 37 1.14 -21.92 -0.10
CA PRO A 37 1.70 -21.10 0.96
C PRO A 37 2.86 -21.84 1.60
N PRO A 38 3.95 -21.13 1.99
CA PRO A 38 5.06 -21.77 2.67
C PRO A 38 4.56 -22.51 3.91
N PRO A 39 5.13 -23.68 4.26
CA PRO A 39 4.77 -24.38 5.49
C PRO A 39 4.93 -23.42 6.66
N GLU A 40 4.00 -23.47 7.62
CA GLU A 40 4.14 -22.67 8.85
C GLU A 40 5.53 -22.95 9.44
N PRO A 41 6.38 -21.94 9.60
CA PRO A 41 7.72 -22.17 10.09
C PRO A 41 7.62 -22.71 11.51
N ALA A 42 8.19 -23.87 11.77
CA ALA A 42 8.51 -24.36 13.12
C ALA A 42 9.60 -23.48 13.76
N GLY A 43 9.65 -22.20 13.40
CA GLY A 43 10.56 -21.16 13.80
C GLY A 43 9.87 -20.11 14.65
N ARG A 44 10.66 -19.30 15.32
CA ARG A 44 10.16 -18.16 16.10
C ARG A 44 9.52 -17.14 15.17
N THR A 45 8.35 -16.65 15.54
CA THR A 45 7.80 -15.42 14.97
C THR A 45 8.53 -14.24 15.61
N GLU A 46 9.24 -13.48 14.80
CA GLU A 46 9.84 -12.20 15.20
C GLU A 46 8.79 -11.08 15.08
N THR A 47 8.73 -10.20 16.10
CA THR A 47 7.91 -8.99 16.04
C THR A 47 8.86 -7.80 16.22
N GLU A 48 9.04 -7.00 15.16
CA GLU A 48 10.02 -5.90 15.15
C GLU A 48 9.46 -4.62 14.54
N LEU A 49 9.87 -3.48 15.11
CA LEU A 49 9.66 -2.14 14.58
C LEU A 49 11.04 -1.51 14.27
N LYS A 50 11.16 -0.85 13.13
CA LYS A 50 12.40 -0.13 12.75
C LYS A 50 12.17 1.38 12.76
N LEU A 51 13.21 2.09 13.18
CA LEU A 51 13.30 3.55 13.09
C LEU A 51 14.54 3.89 12.25
N LEU A 52 14.33 4.53 11.10
CA LEU A 52 15.41 5.09 10.30
C LEU A 52 15.82 6.42 10.92
N VAL A 53 17.10 6.60 11.18
CA VAL A 53 17.67 7.77 11.84
C VAL A 53 18.89 8.29 11.07
N ASP A 54 19.20 9.55 11.19
CA ASP A 54 20.45 10.06 10.63
C ASP A 54 21.64 9.55 11.45
N ALA A 55 22.76 9.26 10.76
CA ALA A 55 23.95 8.72 11.42
C ALA A 55 24.52 9.69 12.46
N ALA A 56 24.34 11.00 12.28
CA ALA A 56 24.74 12.03 13.22
C ALA A 56 23.98 11.97 14.53
N ASP A 57 22.70 11.55 14.51
CA ASP A 57 21.83 11.51 15.67
C ASP A 57 21.91 10.19 16.45
N MET A 58 22.56 9.16 15.88
CA MET A 58 22.63 7.82 16.46
C MET A 58 23.16 7.82 17.90
N ALA A 59 24.12 8.67 18.23
CA ALA A 59 24.68 8.76 19.57
C ALA A 59 23.66 9.29 20.60
N ALA A 60 22.81 10.23 20.21
CA ALA A 60 21.76 10.78 21.05
C ALA A 60 20.71 9.70 21.40
N PHE A 61 20.31 8.89 20.41
CA PHE A 61 19.41 7.75 20.63
C PHE A 61 20.01 6.68 21.56
N GLN A 62 21.31 6.39 21.41
CA GLN A 62 22.01 5.44 22.29
C GLN A 62 22.08 5.90 23.73
N ALA A 63 22.15 7.22 23.97
CA ALA A 63 22.19 7.85 25.29
C ALA A 63 20.81 8.27 25.81
N ALA A 64 19.73 7.94 25.10
CA ALA A 64 18.38 8.31 25.52
C ALA A 64 18.06 7.76 26.93
N PRO A 65 17.48 8.55 27.85
CA PRO A 65 17.17 8.12 29.24
C PRO A 65 16.35 6.82 29.27
N VAL A 66 15.39 6.66 28.36
CA VAL A 66 14.60 5.43 28.27
C VAL A 66 15.45 4.18 28.01
N ILE A 67 16.59 4.32 27.31
CA ILE A 67 17.55 3.24 27.09
C ILE A 67 18.45 3.06 28.31
N GLU A 68 19.03 4.14 28.84
CA GLU A 68 20.01 4.09 29.92
C GLU A 68 19.38 3.60 31.25
N GLU A 69 18.20 4.10 31.60
CA GLU A 69 17.52 3.79 32.87
C GLU A 69 16.88 2.40 32.88
N ASN A 70 16.45 1.89 31.74
CA ASN A 70 15.73 0.61 31.62
C ASN A 70 16.57 -0.52 31.04
N ALA A 71 17.86 -0.26 30.70
CA ALA A 71 18.75 -1.30 30.21
C ALA A 71 19.26 -2.19 31.36
N ARG A 72 19.14 -3.51 31.20
CA ARG A 72 19.58 -4.49 32.19
C ARG A 72 21.10 -4.66 32.29
N ALA A 73 21.85 -4.24 31.26
CA ALA A 73 23.30 -4.40 31.17
C ALA A 73 23.93 -3.38 30.21
N ARG A 74 25.26 -3.23 30.31
CA ARG A 74 26.05 -2.53 29.28
C ARG A 74 25.86 -3.23 27.95
N GLY A 75 25.63 -2.46 26.88
CA GLY A 75 25.34 -3.01 25.56
C GLY A 75 26.45 -3.89 24.99
N ILE A 76 26.11 -4.81 24.11
CA ILE A 76 27.03 -5.70 23.41
C ILE A 76 27.28 -5.11 22.00
N ARG A 77 28.55 -4.84 21.69
CA ARG A 77 28.96 -4.40 20.35
C ARG A 77 29.34 -5.60 19.48
N ARG A 78 28.82 -5.65 18.25
CA ARG A 78 29.11 -6.72 17.29
C ARG A 78 29.35 -6.11 15.90
N ARG A 79 30.20 -6.74 15.11
CA ARG A 79 30.26 -6.53 13.67
C ARG A 79 29.61 -7.71 12.98
N LEU A 80 28.62 -7.44 12.14
CA LEU A 80 27.83 -8.43 11.44
C LEU A 80 28.05 -8.24 9.95
N ARG A 81 28.66 -9.24 9.31
CA ARG A 81 28.78 -9.30 7.85
C ARG A 81 27.81 -10.33 7.34
N ALA A 82 26.97 -9.99 6.39
CA ALA A 82 26.06 -10.95 5.80
C ALA A 82 26.08 -10.86 4.27
N VAL A 83 25.88 -12.02 3.64
CA VAL A 83 25.66 -12.15 2.21
C VAL A 83 24.26 -12.71 2.01
N TYR A 84 23.53 -12.12 1.10
CA TYR A 84 22.19 -12.50 0.72
C TYR A 84 22.20 -13.22 -0.61
N TYR A 85 21.40 -14.27 -0.70
CA TYR A 85 21.43 -15.22 -1.82
C TYR A 85 20.05 -15.34 -2.44
N ASP A 86 20.01 -15.44 -3.76
CA ASP A 86 18.82 -15.82 -4.53
C ASP A 86 19.25 -16.47 -5.85
N SER A 87 18.30 -17.09 -6.55
CA SER A 87 18.53 -17.54 -7.92
C SER A 87 18.53 -16.34 -8.88
N PRO A 88 19.16 -16.46 -10.08
CA PRO A 88 19.20 -15.38 -11.07
C PRO A 88 17.80 -14.84 -11.46
N ASP A 89 16.79 -15.70 -11.39
CA ASP A 89 15.39 -15.37 -11.64
C ASP A 89 14.60 -15.01 -10.36
N ALA A 90 15.28 -14.71 -9.25
CA ALA A 90 14.70 -14.21 -7.98
C ALA A 90 13.59 -15.12 -7.40
N ARG A 91 13.78 -16.44 -7.39
CA ARG A 91 12.78 -17.42 -6.95
C ARG A 91 12.43 -17.29 -5.47
N LEU A 92 13.44 -17.08 -4.60
CA LEU A 92 13.21 -16.89 -3.17
C LEU A 92 12.41 -15.60 -2.93
N ARG A 93 12.87 -14.49 -3.50
CA ARG A 93 12.18 -13.19 -3.35
C ARG A 93 10.75 -13.22 -3.88
N ARG A 94 10.50 -13.87 -5.05
CA ARG A 94 9.14 -14.03 -5.59
C ARG A 94 8.23 -14.89 -4.70
N ALA A 95 8.81 -15.79 -3.92
CA ALA A 95 8.10 -16.58 -2.92
C ALA A 95 7.96 -15.86 -1.55
N GLY A 96 8.34 -14.58 -1.44
CA GLY A 96 8.31 -13.84 -0.18
C GLY A 96 9.36 -14.28 0.84
N LEU A 97 10.44 -14.93 0.37
CA LEU A 97 11.49 -15.50 1.20
C LEU A 97 12.82 -14.75 1.03
N THR A 98 13.61 -14.72 2.09
CA THR A 98 14.98 -14.19 2.08
C THR A 98 15.91 -15.24 2.66
N LEU A 99 17.00 -15.55 1.95
CA LEU A 99 18.09 -16.41 2.40
C LEU A 99 19.35 -15.59 2.60
N ARG A 100 19.92 -15.64 3.79
CA ARG A 100 21.22 -15.01 4.09
C ARG A 100 22.13 -15.95 4.87
N VAL A 101 23.44 -15.73 4.74
CA VAL A 101 24.43 -16.25 5.68
C VAL A 101 25.11 -15.07 6.35
N ARG A 102 25.14 -15.06 7.67
CA ARG A 102 25.69 -13.98 8.49
C ARG A 102 26.87 -14.49 9.31
N GLN A 103 28.00 -13.80 9.22
CA GLN A 103 29.13 -13.98 10.10
C GLN A 103 28.99 -13.11 11.36
N SER A 104 29.12 -13.72 12.54
CA SER A 104 29.18 -13.07 13.82
C SER A 104 30.35 -13.67 14.62
N GLY A 105 31.47 -12.97 14.67
CA GLY A 105 32.73 -13.53 15.17
C GLY A 105 33.21 -14.71 14.30
N ALA A 106 33.42 -15.86 14.92
CA ALA A 106 33.85 -17.09 14.24
C ALA A 106 32.67 -17.95 13.71
N ARG A 107 31.40 -17.56 13.97
CA ARG A 107 30.23 -18.35 13.60
C ARG A 107 29.58 -17.83 12.32
N PHE A 108 29.12 -18.77 11.48
CA PHE A 108 28.30 -18.48 10.32
C PHE A 108 26.89 -19.01 10.57
N ILE A 109 25.90 -18.16 10.45
CA ILE A 109 24.49 -18.47 10.70
C ILE A 109 23.71 -18.22 9.41
N GLN A 110 23.13 -19.29 8.89
CA GLN A 110 22.18 -19.23 7.78
C GLN A 110 20.81 -18.91 8.34
N THR A 111 20.11 -17.96 7.71
CA THR A 111 18.78 -17.54 8.11
C THR A 111 17.85 -17.54 6.91
N ILE A 112 16.64 -18.10 7.07
CA ILE A 112 15.52 -17.89 6.15
C ILE A 112 14.51 -17.00 6.88
N LYS A 113 14.04 -15.92 6.21
CA LYS A 113 12.95 -15.08 6.70
C LYS A 113 11.80 -15.11 5.70
N SER A 114 10.57 -15.13 6.22
CA SER A 114 9.34 -15.00 5.43
C SER A 114 8.53 -13.82 5.92
N ALA A 115 7.82 -13.14 5.02
CA ALA A 115 6.77 -12.21 5.41
C ALA A 115 5.59 -13.00 5.99
N ILE A 116 4.94 -12.46 7.02
CA ILE A 116 3.65 -12.93 7.51
C ILE A 116 2.62 -11.90 7.05
N ASP A 117 1.62 -12.35 6.31
CA ASP A 117 0.56 -11.47 5.80
C ASP A 117 -0.22 -10.83 6.96
N ASP A 118 -0.77 -9.63 6.72
CA ASP A 118 -1.66 -8.87 7.60
C ASP A 118 -1.06 -8.26 8.89
N ASP A 119 0.21 -8.50 9.23
CA ASP A 119 0.86 -7.84 10.36
C ASP A 119 2.19 -7.18 9.92
N PRO A 120 2.29 -5.83 9.99
CA PRO A 120 3.49 -5.11 9.50
C PRO A 120 4.75 -5.42 10.30
N LEU A 121 4.61 -5.88 11.54
CA LEU A 121 5.73 -6.10 12.45
C LEU A 121 6.17 -7.57 12.53
N ARG A 122 5.38 -8.54 12.04
CA ARG A 122 5.66 -9.97 12.24
C ARG A 122 6.34 -10.61 11.04
N ARG A 123 7.36 -11.43 11.33
CA ARG A 123 8.11 -12.22 10.33
C ARG A 123 8.39 -13.62 10.86
N GLY A 124 8.32 -14.61 9.97
CA GLY A 124 8.83 -15.94 10.25
C GLY A 124 10.34 -15.96 10.10
N GLU A 125 11.06 -16.58 11.04
CA GLU A 125 12.50 -16.74 10.99
C GLU A 125 12.92 -18.16 11.35
N TRP A 126 13.84 -18.72 10.56
CA TRP A 126 14.51 -19.96 10.84
C TRP A 126 16.02 -19.77 10.69
N GLU A 127 16.80 -20.35 11.62
CA GLU A 127 18.26 -20.23 11.64
C GLU A 127 18.94 -21.60 11.80
N ALA A 128 20.10 -21.76 11.12
CA ALA A 128 21.01 -22.89 11.30
C ALA A 128 22.46 -22.43 11.25
N THR A 129 23.35 -23.13 11.96
CA THR A 129 24.81 -22.93 11.84
C THR A 129 25.34 -23.64 10.59
N VAL A 130 26.15 -22.94 9.80
CA VAL A 130 26.83 -23.46 8.61
C VAL A 130 28.34 -23.27 8.71
N PRO A 131 29.16 -24.02 7.97
CA PRO A 131 30.62 -23.98 8.13
C PRO A 131 31.30 -22.75 7.51
N SER A 132 30.63 -22.03 6.61
CA SER A 132 31.19 -20.91 5.87
C SER A 132 30.12 -19.88 5.48
N MET A 133 30.52 -18.84 4.73
CA MET A 133 29.56 -17.87 4.17
C MET A 133 28.65 -18.47 3.07
N ARG A 134 28.87 -19.67 2.60
CA ARG A 134 28.02 -20.34 1.60
C ARG A 134 26.81 -20.98 2.28
N PRO A 135 25.60 -20.82 1.73
CA PRO A 135 24.41 -21.44 2.29
C PRO A 135 24.44 -22.97 2.06
N ASP A 136 23.90 -23.71 3.01
CA ASP A 136 23.57 -25.12 2.90
C ASP A 136 22.07 -25.25 2.57
N ILE A 137 21.78 -25.53 1.31
CA ILE A 137 20.39 -25.58 0.83
C ILE A 137 19.66 -26.81 1.40
N ALA A 138 20.35 -27.91 1.68
CA ALA A 138 19.73 -29.11 2.26
C ALA A 138 19.12 -28.79 3.65
N LEU A 139 19.79 -27.95 4.44
CA LEU A 139 19.25 -27.48 5.72
C LEU A 139 18.08 -26.50 5.55
N ALA A 140 17.96 -25.83 4.40
CA ALA A 140 16.90 -24.87 4.10
C ALA A 140 15.60 -25.54 3.61
N VAL A 141 15.71 -26.65 2.86
CA VAL A 141 14.59 -27.34 2.19
C VAL A 141 13.37 -27.58 3.06
N PRO A 142 13.48 -28.01 4.33
CA PRO A 142 12.29 -28.24 5.18
C PRO A 142 11.44 -27.00 5.44
N PHE A 143 11.99 -25.81 5.20
CA PHE A 143 11.36 -24.51 5.47
C PHE A 143 11.02 -23.74 4.18
N LEU A 144 11.16 -24.43 3.04
CA LEU A 144 10.84 -23.89 1.72
C LEU A 144 9.63 -24.63 1.12
N PRO A 145 8.82 -23.99 0.27
CA PRO A 145 7.85 -24.70 -0.56
C PRO A 145 8.53 -25.86 -1.30
N ALA A 146 7.94 -27.05 -1.28
CA ALA A 146 8.59 -28.29 -1.75
C ALA A 146 9.19 -28.17 -3.17
N ARG A 147 8.44 -27.57 -4.11
CA ARG A 147 8.92 -27.34 -5.48
C ARG A 147 10.10 -26.37 -5.55
N LEU A 148 10.12 -25.35 -4.69
CA LEU A 148 11.20 -24.37 -4.61
C LEU A 148 12.45 -25.01 -4.02
N GLY A 149 12.31 -25.76 -2.92
CA GLY A 149 13.42 -26.48 -2.30
C GLY A 149 14.13 -27.44 -3.26
N ALA A 150 13.37 -28.25 -4.01
CA ALA A 150 13.92 -29.15 -5.02
C ALA A 150 14.71 -28.38 -6.11
N ARG A 151 14.15 -27.31 -6.66
CA ARG A 151 14.84 -26.48 -7.68
C ARG A 151 16.11 -25.82 -7.17
N LEU A 152 16.15 -25.40 -5.90
CA LEU A 152 17.35 -24.77 -5.32
C LEU A 152 18.45 -25.77 -4.96
N LEU A 153 18.12 -27.08 -4.81
CA LEU A 153 19.12 -28.15 -4.72
C LEU A 153 19.80 -28.38 -6.06
N ASP A 154 19.02 -28.37 -7.17
CA ASP A 154 19.53 -28.59 -8.52
C ASP A 154 20.29 -27.36 -9.06
N ASP A 155 19.85 -26.15 -8.73
CA ASP A 155 20.40 -24.87 -9.16
C ASP A 155 20.60 -23.95 -7.94
N PRO A 156 21.72 -24.07 -7.23
CA PRO A 156 21.97 -23.36 -5.98
C PRO A 156 21.99 -21.84 -6.16
N PRO A 157 21.46 -21.08 -5.17
CA PRO A 157 21.41 -19.63 -5.23
C PRO A 157 22.81 -19.02 -5.18
N SER A 158 22.97 -17.87 -5.87
CA SER A 158 24.20 -17.08 -5.94
C SER A 158 24.13 -15.85 -5.03
N PRO A 159 25.29 -15.26 -4.64
CA PRO A 159 25.31 -14.00 -3.91
C PRO A 159 24.71 -12.86 -4.75
N ILE A 160 23.81 -12.07 -4.16
CA ILE A 160 23.18 -10.91 -4.80
C ILE A 160 23.74 -9.61 -4.24
N PHE A 161 23.77 -9.47 -2.91
CA PHE A 161 24.33 -8.30 -2.22
C PHE A 161 24.87 -8.70 -0.84
N SER A 162 25.59 -7.76 -0.21
CA SER A 162 26.16 -7.94 1.13
C SER A 162 25.84 -6.79 2.05
N THR A 163 25.97 -7.04 3.36
CA THR A 163 25.88 -6.00 4.39
C THR A 163 27.06 -6.08 5.34
N ASP A 164 27.59 -4.92 5.79
CA ASP A 164 28.62 -4.80 6.84
C ASP A 164 28.10 -3.83 7.90
N ILE A 165 27.63 -4.37 9.03
CA ILE A 165 26.91 -3.63 10.06
C ILE A 165 27.67 -3.67 11.37
N ARG A 166 27.84 -2.51 11.99
CA ARG A 166 28.24 -2.35 13.39
C ARG A 166 26.97 -2.21 14.21
N ARG A 167 26.71 -3.19 15.06
CA ARG A 167 25.52 -3.27 15.91
C ARG A 167 25.87 -3.10 17.38
N LEU A 168 25.19 -2.18 18.07
CA LEU A 168 25.12 -2.13 19.53
C LEU A 168 23.76 -2.69 19.96
N VAL A 169 23.76 -3.72 20.80
CA VAL A 169 22.53 -4.35 21.32
C VAL A 169 22.33 -3.98 22.77
N ARG A 170 21.12 -3.55 23.14
CA ARG A 170 20.65 -3.33 24.51
C ARG A 170 19.34 -4.05 24.74
N THR A 171 19.08 -4.53 25.94
CA THR A 171 17.78 -5.08 26.34
C THR A 171 17.12 -4.12 27.31
N VAL A 172 15.95 -3.61 26.94
CA VAL A 172 15.17 -2.62 27.69
C VAL A 172 13.92 -3.30 28.26
N ALA A 173 13.66 -3.11 29.56
CA ALA A 173 12.47 -3.63 30.22
C ALA A 173 11.47 -2.49 30.42
N LEU A 174 10.27 -2.65 29.87
CA LEU A 174 9.15 -1.71 29.97
C LEU A 174 7.95 -2.41 30.63
N PRO A 175 6.97 -1.67 31.16
CA PRO A 175 5.75 -2.27 31.73
C PRO A 175 5.01 -3.19 30.75
N ALA A 176 4.97 -2.84 29.47
CA ALA A 176 4.29 -3.61 28.42
C ALA A 176 5.10 -4.79 27.88
N GLY A 177 6.41 -4.89 28.17
CA GLY A 177 7.24 -5.98 27.69
C GLY A 177 8.73 -5.73 27.73
N ARG A 178 9.49 -6.73 27.29
CA ARG A 178 10.95 -6.68 27.13
C ARG A 178 11.32 -6.55 25.65
N VAL A 179 12.10 -5.53 25.33
CA VAL A 179 12.50 -5.17 23.97
C VAL A 179 14.02 -5.27 23.82
N GLU A 180 14.49 -5.98 22.82
CA GLU A 180 15.87 -5.89 22.36
C GLU A 180 16.00 -4.72 21.39
N VAL A 181 16.88 -3.78 21.69
CA VAL A 181 17.15 -2.58 20.92
C VAL A 181 18.49 -2.75 20.22
N SER A 182 18.49 -2.76 18.90
CA SER A 182 19.69 -2.85 18.08
C SER A 182 19.93 -1.53 17.35
N PHE A 183 21.05 -0.87 17.66
CA PHE A 183 21.51 0.34 16.98
C PHE A 183 22.49 -0.05 15.88
N ASP A 184 22.06 0.07 14.62
CA ASP A 184 22.79 -0.40 13.44
C ASP A 184 23.35 0.76 12.63
N THR A 185 24.66 0.71 12.38
CA THR A 185 25.33 1.60 11.42
C THR A 185 26.21 0.79 10.49
N GLY A 186 26.25 1.14 9.20
CA GLY A 186 27.06 0.39 8.24
C GLY A 186 26.65 0.62 6.80
N THR A 187 26.76 -0.42 5.98
CA THR A 187 26.51 -0.35 4.53
C THR A 187 25.81 -1.59 4.00
N ILE A 188 25.07 -1.40 2.92
CA ILE A 188 24.59 -2.45 2.00
C ILE A 188 25.32 -2.22 0.69
N SER A 189 25.90 -3.29 0.10
CA SER A 189 26.66 -3.21 -1.15
C SER A 189 26.20 -4.27 -2.14
N ALA A 190 25.92 -3.85 -3.39
CA ALA A 190 25.55 -4.70 -4.52
C ALA A 190 26.39 -4.31 -5.74
N GLY A 191 27.25 -5.21 -6.24
CA GLY A 191 28.21 -4.86 -7.28
C GLY A 191 29.13 -3.72 -6.84
N SER A 192 29.13 -2.62 -7.60
CA SER A 192 29.88 -1.38 -7.31
C SER A 192 29.10 -0.40 -6.42
N ASP A 193 27.80 -0.60 -6.25
CA ASP A 193 26.93 0.35 -5.59
C ASP A 193 26.86 0.09 -4.09
N THR A 194 26.79 1.17 -3.31
CA THR A 194 26.76 1.10 -1.85
C THR A 194 25.82 2.17 -1.28
N VAL A 195 24.98 1.77 -0.33
CA VAL A 195 24.11 2.69 0.40
C VAL A 195 24.34 2.56 1.92
N PRO A 196 24.26 3.69 2.66
CA PRO A 196 24.44 3.67 4.10
C PRO A 196 23.26 3.01 4.82
N VAL A 197 23.56 2.43 5.99
CA VAL A 197 22.60 1.96 6.97
C VAL A 197 22.76 2.75 8.25
N SER A 198 21.67 3.35 8.72
CA SER A 198 21.57 3.96 10.03
C SER A 198 20.13 3.77 10.52
N GLU A 199 19.93 2.82 11.42
CA GLU A 199 18.59 2.45 11.91
C GLU A 199 18.63 1.86 13.32
N ILE A 200 17.50 1.96 14.01
CA ILE A 200 17.26 1.32 15.31
C ILE A 200 16.21 0.24 15.08
N GLU A 201 16.55 -1.00 15.39
CA GLU A 201 15.60 -2.13 15.38
C GLU A 201 15.13 -2.38 16.82
N LEU A 202 13.81 -2.42 17.00
CA LEU A 202 13.14 -2.73 18.26
C LEU A 202 12.49 -4.10 18.09
N GLU A 203 13.00 -5.13 18.74
CA GLU A 203 12.49 -6.50 18.66
C GLU A 203 11.85 -6.92 19.97
N LEU A 204 10.59 -7.37 19.92
CA LEU A 204 9.85 -7.86 21.06
C LEU A 204 10.39 -9.22 21.50
N LYS A 205 10.88 -9.33 22.74
CA LYS A 205 11.30 -10.60 23.33
C LYS A 205 10.25 -11.20 24.25
N GLU A 206 9.49 -10.36 24.96
CA GLU A 206 8.42 -10.76 25.87
C GLU A 206 7.38 -9.64 25.97
N GLY A 207 6.13 -9.99 26.21
CA GLY A 207 5.04 -9.03 26.37
C GLY A 207 4.23 -8.77 25.10
N SER A 208 3.80 -7.55 24.87
CA SER A 208 2.97 -7.16 23.73
C SER A 208 3.68 -6.20 22.78
N ALA A 209 3.26 -6.17 21.50
CA ALA A 209 3.77 -5.23 20.50
C ALA A 209 3.59 -3.75 20.90
N GLN A 210 2.69 -3.46 21.83
CA GLN A 210 2.57 -2.14 22.45
C GLN A 210 3.92 -1.59 22.95
N ALA A 211 4.78 -2.45 23.55
CA ALA A 211 6.09 -2.05 24.05
C ALA A 211 6.99 -1.47 22.97
N LEU A 212 6.90 -1.96 21.71
CA LEU A 212 7.68 -1.46 20.58
C LEU A 212 7.27 -0.03 20.22
N TYR A 213 5.97 0.21 20.14
CA TYR A 213 5.43 1.53 19.81
C TYR A 213 5.70 2.55 20.92
N GLU A 214 5.52 2.16 22.21
CA GLU A 214 5.82 3.01 23.36
C GLU A 214 7.30 3.41 23.40
N LEU A 215 8.19 2.44 23.17
CA LEU A 215 9.62 2.73 23.10
C LEU A 215 9.95 3.64 21.90
N GLY A 216 9.37 3.35 20.75
CA GLY A 216 9.52 4.19 19.56
C GLY A 216 9.10 5.64 19.80
N LEU A 217 7.96 5.86 20.48
CA LEU A 217 7.47 7.20 20.82
C LEU A 217 8.41 7.95 21.79
N ARG A 218 8.95 7.26 22.79
CA ARG A 218 9.95 7.85 23.69
C ARG A 218 11.25 8.18 22.98
N LEU A 219 11.68 7.34 22.03
CA LEU A 219 12.88 7.62 21.24
C LEU A 219 12.71 8.85 20.34
N LEU A 220 11.50 9.12 19.81
CA LEU A 220 11.24 10.34 19.05
C LEU A 220 11.46 11.65 19.83
N GLU A 221 11.53 11.61 21.16
CA GLU A 221 11.84 12.77 21.99
C GLU A 221 13.32 13.17 21.92
N HIS A 222 14.18 12.28 21.39
CA HIS A 222 15.64 12.45 21.38
C HIS A 222 16.21 12.76 19.99
N GLY A 223 15.38 12.81 18.97
CA GLY A 223 15.77 13.16 17.62
C GLY A 223 14.77 12.75 16.54
N PRO A 224 14.95 13.19 15.31
CA PRO A 224 14.11 12.79 14.20
C PRO A 224 14.35 11.32 13.85
N ALA A 225 13.27 10.56 13.79
CA ALA A 225 13.30 9.17 13.36
C ALA A 225 12.05 8.83 12.54
N ARG A 226 12.19 7.98 11.53
CA ARG A 226 11.09 7.58 10.64
C ARG A 226 10.79 6.09 10.84
N PRO A 227 9.59 5.71 11.29
CA PRO A 227 9.19 4.31 11.37
C PRO A 227 9.22 3.66 9.99
N SER A 228 9.73 2.43 9.91
CA SER A 228 9.84 1.66 8.68
C SER A 228 9.61 0.17 8.94
N VAL A 229 9.02 -0.51 7.98
CA VAL A 229 8.90 -1.98 7.96
C VAL A 229 9.85 -2.61 6.96
N ARG A 230 10.58 -1.79 6.17
CA ARG A 230 11.55 -2.30 5.19
C ARG A 230 12.79 -2.84 5.86
N SER A 231 13.14 -4.04 5.48
CA SER A 231 14.35 -4.70 5.96
C SER A 231 15.60 -4.26 5.17
N LYS A 232 16.78 -4.59 5.69
CA LYS A 232 18.04 -4.48 4.95
C LYS A 232 18.02 -5.32 3.67
N SER A 233 17.27 -6.45 3.67
CA SER A 233 17.10 -7.27 2.47
C SER A 233 16.29 -6.57 1.38
N ASP A 234 15.17 -5.91 1.71
CA ASP A 234 14.38 -5.17 0.73
C ASP A 234 15.21 -4.07 0.07
N ARG A 235 16.01 -3.34 0.88
CA ARG A 235 16.91 -2.28 0.40
C ARG A 235 18.06 -2.82 -0.44
N GLY A 236 18.58 -4.00 -0.07
CA GLY A 236 19.68 -4.64 -0.79
C GLY A 236 19.24 -5.20 -2.14
N PHE A 237 18.05 -5.76 -2.24
CA PHE A 237 17.48 -6.20 -3.51
C PHE A 237 17.16 -5.01 -4.43
N ASP A 238 16.59 -3.92 -3.91
CA ASP A 238 16.34 -2.72 -4.71
C ASP A 238 17.67 -2.13 -5.25
N LEU A 239 18.72 -2.11 -4.42
CA LEU A 239 20.05 -1.65 -4.84
C LEU A 239 20.62 -2.55 -5.96
N ALA A 240 20.50 -3.87 -5.81
CA ALA A 240 20.99 -4.83 -6.79
C ALA A 240 20.25 -4.73 -8.14
N ASP A 241 18.97 -4.42 -8.10
CA ASP A 241 18.13 -4.24 -9.31
C ASP A 241 18.23 -2.82 -9.90
N GLY A 242 18.89 -1.87 -9.23
CA GLY A 242 18.85 -0.44 -9.59
C GLY A 242 17.43 0.13 -9.50
N ALA A 243 16.58 -0.43 -8.64
CA ALA A 243 15.17 -0.10 -8.53
C ALA A 243 14.88 0.88 -7.39
N SER A 244 13.87 1.73 -7.60
CA SER A 244 13.28 2.52 -6.52
C SER A 244 12.35 1.67 -5.67
N PRO A 245 12.08 2.06 -4.39
CA PRO A 245 11.13 1.37 -3.54
C PRO A 245 9.77 1.17 -4.23
N ALA A 246 9.24 -0.05 -4.18
CA ALA A 246 7.92 -0.33 -4.70
C ALA A 246 6.83 0.27 -3.79
N ALA A 247 5.70 0.66 -4.38
CA ALA A 247 4.50 1.07 -3.68
C ALA A 247 3.38 0.07 -4.00
N PRO A 248 3.25 -1.02 -3.26
CA PRO A 248 2.30 -2.07 -3.56
C PRO A 248 0.86 -1.57 -3.40
N LYS A 249 -0.05 -2.13 -4.22
CA LYS A 249 -1.48 -1.91 -4.07
C LYS A 249 -1.98 -2.63 -2.81
N PRO A 250 -3.03 -2.09 -2.14
CA PRO A 250 -3.56 -2.73 -0.95
C PRO A 250 -4.14 -4.11 -1.26
N GLY A 251 -3.80 -5.10 -0.46
CA GLY A 251 -4.52 -6.35 -0.36
C GLY A 251 -5.88 -6.18 0.32
N ARG A 252 -6.74 -7.18 0.21
CA ARG A 252 -7.90 -7.33 1.07
C ARG A 252 -7.48 -8.07 2.33
N PRO A 253 -7.94 -7.64 3.53
CA PRO A 253 -7.66 -8.38 4.75
C PRO A 253 -8.29 -9.77 4.69
N ALA A 254 -7.56 -10.79 5.11
CA ALA A 254 -8.09 -12.13 5.31
C ALA A 254 -8.90 -12.14 6.62
N LEU A 255 -10.21 -12.33 6.52
CA LEU A 255 -11.09 -12.36 7.69
C LEU A 255 -11.66 -13.78 7.83
N PRO A 256 -11.17 -14.60 8.76
CA PRO A 256 -11.73 -15.92 9.06
C PRO A 256 -13.22 -15.84 9.42
N GLU A 257 -13.96 -16.91 9.14
CA GLU A 257 -15.35 -17.01 9.53
C GLU A 257 -15.50 -17.01 11.06
N GLY A 258 -16.60 -16.47 11.56
CA GLY A 258 -16.92 -16.47 12.99
C GLY A 258 -16.21 -15.40 13.82
N LEU A 259 -15.41 -14.52 13.22
CA LEU A 259 -14.76 -13.42 13.95
C LEU A 259 -15.80 -12.51 14.61
N VAL A 260 -15.50 -12.09 15.85
CA VAL A 260 -16.17 -10.95 16.46
C VAL A 260 -15.71 -9.64 15.82
N LEU A 261 -16.56 -8.61 15.87
CA LEU A 261 -16.26 -7.33 15.23
C LEU A 261 -14.96 -6.71 15.73
N ASP A 262 -14.68 -6.81 17.01
CA ASP A 262 -13.47 -6.26 17.62
C ASP A 262 -12.17 -6.82 17.00
N GLU A 263 -12.12 -8.13 16.78
CA GLU A 263 -10.98 -8.78 16.13
C GLU A 263 -10.90 -8.45 14.64
N ALA A 264 -12.07 -8.42 13.97
CA ALA A 264 -12.11 -8.02 12.57
C ALA A 264 -11.59 -6.58 12.37
N LEU A 265 -11.94 -5.64 13.26
CA LEU A 265 -11.44 -4.27 13.22
C LEU A 265 -9.92 -4.20 13.42
N ARG A 266 -9.37 -5.01 14.34
CA ARG A 266 -7.91 -5.09 14.54
C ARG A 266 -7.19 -5.53 13.26
N ILE A 267 -7.67 -6.60 12.62
CA ILE A 267 -7.09 -7.11 11.37
C ILE A 267 -7.21 -6.06 10.26
N ILE A 268 -8.38 -5.46 10.07
CA ILE A 268 -8.61 -4.46 9.02
C ILE A 268 -7.72 -3.22 9.23
N LEU A 269 -7.63 -2.71 10.47
CA LEU A 269 -6.78 -1.56 10.81
C LEU A 269 -5.30 -1.90 10.60
N GLY A 270 -4.86 -3.09 11.02
CA GLY A 270 -3.51 -3.58 10.79
C GLY A 270 -3.15 -3.63 9.31
N ALA A 271 -4.03 -4.17 8.47
CA ALA A 271 -3.84 -4.24 7.02
C ALA A 271 -3.77 -2.83 6.36
N VAL A 272 -4.57 -1.86 6.85
CA VAL A 272 -4.50 -0.48 6.34
C VAL A 272 -3.22 0.22 6.80
N LEU A 273 -2.80 0.02 8.05
CA LEU A 273 -1.53 0.53 8.57
C LEU A 273 -0.34 -0.09 7.80
N ARG A 274 -0.38 -1.40 7.57
CA ARG A 274 0.63 -2.09 6.74
C ARG A 274 0.76 -1.47 5.36
N HIS A 275 -0.37 -1.27 4.65
CA HIS A 275 -0.36 -0.63 3.35
C HIS A 275 0.23 0.80 3.39
N LEU A 276 -0.02 1.56 4.47
CA LEU A 276 0.57 2.89 4.67
C LEU A 276 2.09 2.78 4.83
N PHE A 277 2.60 1.88 5.65
CA PHE A 277 4.03 1.64 5.84
C PHE A 277 4.72 1.17 4.55
N ASP A 278 4.08 0.33 3.75
CA ASP A 278 4.64 -0.19 2.50
C ASP A 278 4.70 0.89 1.40
N ALA A 279 3.76 1.85 1.39
CA ALA A 279 3.69 2.92 0.39
C ALA A 279 4.62 4.12 0.71
N LEU A 280 4.84 4.42 1.99
CA LEU A 280 5.59 5.59 2.43
C LEU A 280 7.02 5.66 1.87
N PRO A 281 7.83 4.58 1.82
CA PRO A 281 9.21 4.66 1.31
C PRO A 281 9.29 5.20 -0.12
N ALA A 282 8.41 4.76 -1.02
CA ALA A 282 8.35 5.26 -2.38
C ALA A 282 7.92 6.73 -2.49
N ALA A 283 7.12 7.21 -1.52
CA ALA A 283 6.70 8.60 -1.44
C ALA A 283 7.79 9.52 -0.83
N TRP A 284 8.57 9.02 0.15
CA TRP A 284 9.64 9.79 0.81
C TRP A 284 10.77 10.16 -0.13
N ASP A 285 11.19 9.22 -0.97
CA ASP A 285 12.29 9.44 -1.91
C ASP A 285 11.90 10.42 -3.03
N GLY A 286 10.61 10.78 -3.11
CA GLY A 286 10.12 11.87 -3.96
C GLY A 286 10.21 11.61 -5.46
N GLY A 287 10.53 10.38 -5.87
CA GLY A 287 10.68 10.01 -7.28
C GLY A 287 9.44 9.36 -7.89
N SER A 288 8.62 8.71 -7.09
CA SER A 288 7.54 7.84 -7.57
C SER A 288 6.14 8.47 -7.42
N PRO A 289 5.46 8.83 -8.54
CA PRO A 289 4.05 9.20 -8.53
C PRO A 289 3.16 8.12 -7.90
N GLU A 290 3.53 6.84 -8.05
CA GLU A 290 2.82 5.72 -7.47
C GLU A 290 2.98 5.68 -5.94
N GLY A 291 4.15 6.05 -5.39
CA GLY A 291 4.36 6.19 -3.95
C GLY A 291 3.40 7.19 -3.32
N VAL A 292 3.31 8.39 -3.89
CA VAL A 292 2.34 9.42 -3.47
C VAL A 292 0.91 8.92 -3.65
N HIS A 293 0.61 8.25 -4.76
CA HIS A 293 -0.72 7.68 -5.03
C HIS A 293 -1.13 6.66 -3.96
N GLN A 294 -0.31 5.65 -3.68
CA GLN A 294 -0.64 4.57 -2.74
C GLN A 294 -0.69 5.08 -1.29
N THR A 295 0.19 6.01 -0.90
CA THR A 295 0.10 6.69 0.40
C THR A 295 -1.25 7.41 0.56
N ARG A 296 -1.71 8.14 -0.46
CA ARG A 296 -3.04 8.79 -0.45
C ARG A 296 -4.19 7.76 -0.43
N VAL A 297 -4.03 6.62 -1.12
CA VAL A 297 -5.01 5.52 -1.04
C VAL A 297 -5.10 4.99 0.38
N ALA A 298 -3.97 4.71 1.04
CA ALA A 298 -3.93 4.21 2.43
C ALA A 298 -4.58 5.20 3.40
N LEU A 299 -4.24 6.49 3.33
CA LEU A 299 -4.84 7.54 4.17
C LEU A 299 -6.34 7.71 3.93
N ARG A 300 -6.82 7.59 2.69
CA ARG A 300 -8.26 7.62 2.39
C ARG A 300 -8.97 6.38 2.92
N ARG A 301 -8.35 5.21 2.83
CA ARG A 301 -8.86 3.96 3.43
C ARG A 301 -8.99 4.13 4.94
N LEU A 302 -7.95 4.61 5.61
CA LEU A 302 -7.95 4.85 7.05
C LEU A 302 -9.08 5.80 7.47
N ARG A 303 -9.22 6.95 6.81
CA ARG A 303 -10.31 7.92 7.07
C ARG A 303 -11.70 7.32 6.86
N SER A 304 -11.84 6.45 5.85
CA SER A 304 -13.12 5.77 5.57
C SER A 304 -13.45 4.76 6.65
N LEU A 305 -12.44 4.00 7.11
CA LEU A 305 -12.58 3.03 8.20
C LEU A 305 -12.95 3.71 9.51
N PHE A 306 -12.26 4.79 9.89
CA PHE A 306 -12.64 5.60 11.05
C PHE A 306 -14.07 6.15 10.97
N GLY A 307 -14.52 6.49 9.76
CA GLY A 307 -15.91 6.89 9.52
C GLY A 307 -16.93 5.79 9.78
N LEU A 308 -16.57 4.51 9.55
CA LEU A 308 -17.41 3.34 9.86
C LEU A 308 -17.39 2.99 11.35
N MET A 309 -16.27 3.25 12.02
CA MET A 309 -16.10 2.93 13.45
C MET A 309 -16.85 3.90 14.37
N ARG A 310 -17.33 5.05 13.91
CA ARG A 310 -18.07 6.03 14.72
C ARG A 310 -19.32 5.46 15.40
N ASP A 311 -19.92 4.43 14.81
CA ASP A 311 -21.09 3.76 15.37
C ASP A 311 -20.74 2.85 16.56
N VAL A 312 -19.45 2.52 16.74
CA VAL A 312 -18.95 1.61 17.79
C VAL A 312 -17.88 2.25 18.68
N SER A 313 -17.41 3.44 18.35
CA SER A 313 -16.44 4.19 19.15
C SER A 313 -16.61 5.68 18.93
N ALA A 314 -16.83 6.42 20.00
CA ALA A 314 -16.85 7.88 20.02
C ALA A 314 -15.54 8.47 20.58
N SER A 315 -14.43 7.71 20.53
CA SER A 315 -13.15 8.08 21.11
C SER A 315 -12.61 9.39 20.51
N PRO A 316 -12.17 10.37 21.34
CA PRO A 316 -11.43 11.54 20.88
C PRO A 316 -10.19 11.20 20.07
N SER A 317 -9.51 10.09 20.41
CA SER A 317 -8.34 9.58 19.68
C SER A 317 -8.68 9.23 18.23
N LEU A 318 -9.84 8.62 17.98
CA LEU A 318 -10.31 8.29 16.63
C LEU A 318 -10.46 9.54 15.75
N GLU A 319 -11.04 10.63 16.30
CA GLU A 319 -11.17 11.90 15.57
C GLU A 319 -9.80 12.58 15.36
N SER A 320 -8.90 12.51 16.33
CA SER A 320 -7.52 12.99 16.19
C SER A 320 -6.78 12.27 15.06
N PHE A 321 -6.80 10.94 15.03
CA PHE A 321 -6.20 10.16 13.95
C PHE A 321 -6.84 10.44 12.59
N ARG A 322 -8.15 10.64 12.57
CA ARG A 322 -8.87 11.00 11.34
C ARG A 322 -8.47 12.38 10.83
N ALA A 323 -8.30 13.36 11.71
CA ALA A 323 -7.84 14.70 11.37
C ALA A 323 -6.40 14.65 10.82
N GLU A 324 -5.51 13.89 11.46
CA GLU A 324 -4.13 13.77 11.02
C GLU A 324 -4.00 13.04 9.67
N ALA A 325 -4.77 11.97 9.47
CA ALA A 325 -4.84 11.30 8.17
C ALA A 325 -5.43 12.23 7.08
N SER A 326 -6.31 13.17 7.45
CA SER A 326 -6.79 14.21 6.52
C SER A 326 -5.67 15.18 6.14
N ARG A 327 -4.97 15.73 7.14
CA ARG A 327 -3.84 16.65 6.94
C ARG A 327 -2.80 16.08 5.98
N LEU A 328 -2.40 14.82 6.21
CA LEU A 328 -1.44 14.13 5.35
C LEU A 328 -2.00 13.93 3.93
N ALA A 329 -3.25 13.45 3.81
CA ALA A 329 -3.87 13.22 2.50
C ALA A 329 -4.03 14.51 1.69
N ASP A 330 -4.34 15.63 2.35
CA ASP A 330 -4.52 16.95 1.74
C ASP A 330 -3.16 17.51 1.29
N GLY A 331 -2.11 17.36 2.11
CA GLY A 331 -0.74 17.78 1.76
C GLY A 331 -0.12 17.01 0.58
N LEU A 332 -0.62 15.80 0.30
CA LEU A 332 -0.23 15.02 -0.88
C LEU A 332 -1.14 15.30 -2.09
N GLY A 333 -2.20 16.12 -1.93
CA GLY A 333 -3.28 16.30 -2.90
C GLY A 333 -2.80 16.83 -4.23
N ASP A 334 -2.24 18.03 -4.19
CA ASP A 334 -1.85 18.75 -5.39
C ASP A 334 -0.71 18.08 -6.15
N ALA A 335 0.21 17.39 -5.44
CA ALA A 335 1.25 16.59 -6.08
C ALA A 335 0.64 15.46 -6.92
N ARG A 336 -0.30 14.68 -6.35
CA ARG A 336 -0.97 13.62 -7.08
C ARG A 336 -1.82 14.14 -8.24
N ASP A 337 -2.54 15.23 -8.04
CA ASP A 337 -3.38 15.82 -9.09
C ASP A 337 -2.51 16.30 -10.27
N THR A 338 -1.33 16.86 -9.97
CA THR A 338 -0.34 17.28 -11.00
C THR A 338 0.27 16.07 -11.72
N ASP A 339 0.58 14.97 -11.02
CA ASP A 339 1.07 13.73 -11.65
C ASP A 339 0.05 13.16 -12.65
N VAL A 340 -1.24 13.10 -12.25
CA VAL A 340 -2.33 12.64 -13.14
C VAL A 340 -2.49 13.57 -14.34
N PHE A 341 -2.43 14.88 -14.10
CA PHE A 341 -2.50 15.86 -15.18
C PHE A 341 -1.40 15.63 -16.22
N ILE A 342 -0.16 15.45 -15.79
CA ILE A 342 0.99 15.24 -16.70
C ILE A 342 0.86 13.90 -17.44
N ALA A 343 0.63 12.80 -16.71
CA ALA A 343 0.72 11.46 -17.25
C ALA A 343 -0.50 11.06 -18.09
N GLU A 344 -1.68 11.53 -17.72
CA GLU A 344 -2.93 11.11 -18.35
C GLU A 344 -3.53 12.22 -19.22
N THR A 345 -3.75 13.41 -18.67
CA THR A 345 -4.47 14.48 -19.38
C THR A 345 -3.61 15.13 -20.45
N LEU A 346 -2.45 15.67 -20.07
CA LEU A 346 -1.55 16.38 -20.98
C LEU A 346 -1.05 15.46 -22.09
N ALA A 347 -0.57 14.27 -21.74
CA ALA A 347 -0.04 13.30 -22.69
C ALA A 347 -1.09 12.83 -23.71
N SER A 348 -2.34 12.58 -23.25
CA SER A 348 -3.42 12.12 -24.14
C SER A 348 -3.86 13.19 -25.14
N VAL A 349 -3.98 14.46 -24.70
CA VAL A 349 -4.41 15.55 -25.58
C VAL A 349 -3.31 15.92 -26.57
N GLU A 350 -2.05 15.93 -26.14
CA GLU A 350 -0.91 16.16 -27.00
C GLU A 350 -0.78 15.09 -28.10
N ALA A 351 -0.94 13.82 -27.74
CA ALA A 351 -0.93 12.72 -28.69
C ALA A 351 -2.07 12.81 -29.73
N ALA A 352 -3.22 13.34 -29.33
CA ALA A 352 -4.37 13.53 -30.20
C ALA A 352 -4.26 14.77 -31.08
N LEU A 353 -3.48 15.80 -30.69
CA LEU A 353 -3.34 17.08 -31.36
C LEU A 353 -1.86 17.48 -31.58
N PRO A 354 -1.06 16.67 -32.29
CA PRO A 354 0.40 16.82 -32.37
C PRO A 354 0.89 18.11 -33.02
N GLY A 355 0.04 18.81 -33.76
CA GLY A 355 0.37 20.08 -34.43
C GLY A 355 0.00 21.33 -33.66
N LEU A 356 -0.54 21.20 -32.45
CA LEU A 356 -0.98 22.36 -31.68
C LEU A 356 0.17 22.96 -30.86
N HIS A 357 0.33 24.28 -30.91
CA HIS A 357 1.37 24.99 -30.19
C HIS A 357 1.08 25.12 -28.67
N GLY A 358 2.15 25.17 -27.86
CA GLY A 358 2.10 25.47 -26.44
C GLY A 358 2.16 24.26 -25.51
N PHE A 359 2.22 23.02 -26.00
CA PHE A 359 2.39 21.84 -25.15
C PHE A 359 3.73 21.83 -24.44
N ASP A 360 4.84 22.26 -25.09
CA ASP A 360 6.16 22.30 -24.45
C ASP A 360 6.18 23.30 -23.27
N THR A 361 5.59 24.48 -23.45
CA THR A 361 5.46 25.49 -22.39
C THR A 361 4.63 24.95 -21.23
N LEU A 362 3.52 24.30 -21.53
CA LEU A 362 2.63 23.74 -20.52
C LEU A 362 3.29 22.58 -19.77
N ARG A 363 4.04 21.74 -20.47
CA ARG A 363 4.80 20.63 -19.87
C ARG A 363 5.90 21.14 -18.95
N ALA A 364 6.64 22.17 -19.38
CA ALA A 364 7.68 22.79 -18.57
C ALA A 364 7.10 23.40 -17.28
N ALA A 365 5.99 24.14 -17.38
CA ALA A 365 5.29 24.72 -16.23
C ALA A 365 4.76 23.63 -15.27
N ALA A 366 4.17 22.55 -15.81
CA ALA A 366 3.68 21.44 -15.02
C ALA A 366 4.83 20.68 -14.30
N ALA A 367 5.95 20.47 -14.98
CA ALA A 367 7.14 19.85 -14.39
C ALA A 367 7.74 20.69 -13.25
N ALA A 368 7.87 22.01 -13.44
CA ALA A 368 8.34 22.93 -12.41
C ALA A 368 7.41 22.93 -11.19
N ARG A 369 6.09 23.00 -11.40
CA ARG A 369 5.11 22.89 -10.33
C ARG A 369 5.20 21.57 -9.59
N ARG A 370 5.35 20.46 -10.32
CA ARG A 370 5.52 19.13 -9.75
C ARG A 370 6.71 19.10 -8.79
N GLU A 371 7.87 19.59 -9.20
CA GLU A 371 9.09 19.58 -8.36
C GLU A 371 8.90 20.41 -7.08
N ALA A 372 8.28 21.58 -7.17
CA ALA A 372 7.96 22.40 -6.01
C ALA A 372 7.00 21.68 -5.04
N LEU A 373 5.96 20.99 -5.55
CA LEU A 373 5.03 20.22 -4.74
C LEU A 373 5.69 19.02 -4.07
N TYR A 374 6.59 18.33 -4.78
CA TYR A 374 7.32 17.19 -4.21
C TYR A 374 8.32 17.59 -3.12
N THR A 375 8.85 18.80 -3.16
CA THR A 375 9.62 19.37 -2.05
C THR A 375 8.75 19.49 -0.80
N GLY A 376 7.51 19.95 -0.94
CA GLY A 376 6.53 19.97 0.15
C GLY A 376 6.14 18.57 0.64
N VAL A 377 5.99 17.60 -0.27
CA VAL A 377 5.71 16.19 0.09
C VAL A 377 6.84 15.60 0.94
N ARG A 378 8.09 15.78 0.51
CA ARG A 378 9.26 15.32 1.28
C ARG A 378 9.29 15.92 2.68
N ALA A 379 9.10 17.23 2.79
CA ALA A 379 9.05 17.92 4.10
C ALA A 379 7.91 17.42 4.99
N LEU A 380 6.70 17.27 4.43
CA LEU A 380 5.52 16.76 5.16
C LEU A 380 5.74 15.35 5.71
N LEU A 381 6.32 14.46 4.91
CA LEU A 381 6.55 13.08 5.30
C LEU A 381 7.77 12.91 6.22
N ALA A 382 8.74 13.81 6.17
CA ALA A 382 9.89 13.85 7.06
C ALA A 382 9.59 14.49 8.43
N ASP A 383 8.46 15.20 8.55
CA ASP A 383 8.05 15.83 9.81
C ASP A 383 7.87 14.79 10.91
N GLN A 384 8.45 15.05 12.09
CA GLN A 384 8.35 14.19 13.27
C GLN A 384 6.89 13.96 13.71
N ARG A 385 5.99 14.90 13.42
CA ARG A 385 4.55 14.74 13.63
C ARG A 385 3.97 13.56 12.81
N THR A 386 4.47 13.33 11.60
CA THR A 386 4.08 12.16 10.78
C THR A 386 4.57 10.86 11.40
N SER A 387 5.82 10.81 11.87
CA SER A 387 6.36 9.65 12.57
C SER A 387 5.60 9.34 13.86
N ARG A 388 5.32 10.38 14.66
CA ARG A 388 4.50 10.27 15.88
C ARG A 388 3.11 9.71 15.57
N PHE A 389 2.41 10.24 14.56
CA PHE A 389 1.10 9.73 14.13
C PHE A 389 1.13 8.23 13.81
N LEU A 390 2.15 7.76 13.07
CA LEU A 390 2.27 6.35 12.71
C LEU A 390 2.48 5.45 13.94
N LEU A 391 3.32 5.87 14.87
CA LEU A 391 3.58 5.12 16.10
C LEU A 391 2.39 5.14 17.07
N GLU A 392 1.74 6.30 17.26
CA GLU A 392 0.54 6.42 18.09
C GLU A 392 -0.62 5.60 17.53
N LEU A 393 -0.82 5.62 16.21
CA LEU A 393 -1.83 4.80 15.55
C LEU A 393 -1.56 3.30 15.74
N GLY A 394 -0.29 2.87 15.56
CA GLY A 394 0.10 1.48 15.80
C GLY A 394 -0.14 1.05 17.24
N ALA A 395 0.29 1.85 18.22
CA ALA A 395 0.04 1.61 19.63
C ALA A 395 -1.48 1.50 19.93
N TRP A 396 -2.28 2.41 19.39
CA TRP A 396 -3.73 2.42 19.57
C TRP A 396 -4.42 1.18 18.98
N ILE A 397 -3.93 0.67 17.84
CA ILE A 397 -4.42 -0.57 17.24
C ILE A 397 -4.11 -1.77 18.14
N GLU A 398 -2.87 -1.90 18.62
CA GLU A 398 -2.44 -3.01 19.48
C GLU A 398 -3.18 -3.03 20.83
N GLN A 399 -3.44 -1.85 21.39
CA GLN A 399 -4.18 -1.69 22.64
C GLN A 399 -5.70 -1.82 22.45
N ARG A 400 -6.19 -1.94 21.22
CA ARG A 400 -7.63 -1.83 20.90
C ARG A 400 -8.25 -0.57 21.49
N GLY A 401 -7.58 0.57 21.27
CA GLY A 401 -7.91 1.86 21.89
C GLY A 401 -9.33 2.37 21.62
N TRP A 402 -10.03 1.80 20.62
CA TRP A 402 -11.45 2.07 20.39
C TRP A 402 -12.39 1.55 21.48
N ARG A 403 -11.87 0.70 22.40
CA ARG A 403 -12.62 0.21 23.56
C ARG A 403 -12.61 1.17 24.73
N SER A 404 -11.57 2.02 24.85
CA SER A 404 -11.30 2.83 26.03
C SER A 404 -12.47 3.76 26.40
N ASP A 405 -13.14 4.32 25.37
CA ASP A 405 -14.26 5.25 25.55
C ASP A 405 -15.59 4.65 25.05
N ALA A 406 -15.63 3.32 24.83
CA ALA A 406 -16.81 2.67 24.31
C ALA A 406 -17.88 2.50 25.40
N SER A 407 -19.13 2.88 25.07
CA SER A 407 -20.27 2.60 25.95
C SER A 407 -20.51 1.09 26.09
N PRO A 408 -21.24 0.63 27.13
CA PRO A 408 -21.62 -0.78 27.27
C PRO A 408 -22.33 -1.34 26.03
N ALA A 409 -23.16 -0.53 25.37
CA ALA A 409 -23.84 -0.92 24.13
C ALA A 409 -22.85 -1.07 22.97
N ALA A 410 -21.86 -0.20 22.85
CA ALA A 410 -20.79 -0.30 21.85
C ALA A 410 -19.89 -1.53 22.10
N LEU A 411 -19.56 -1.82 23.35
CA LEU A 411 -18.79 -3.03 23.72
C LEU A 411 -19.58 -4.31 23.37
N ALA A 412 -20.89 -4.32 23.56
CA ALA A 412 -21.74 -5.44 23.13
C ALA A 412 -21.69 -5.62 21.60
N VAL A 413 -21.75 -4.53 20.82
CA VAL A 413 -21.62 -4.59 19.34
C VAL A 413 -20.22 -5.08 18.93
N LEU A 414 -19.17 -4.70 19.63
CA LEU A 414 -17.81 -5.17 19.37
C LEU A 414 -17.64 -6.68 19.62
N ALA A 415 -18.40 -7.22 20.59
CA ALA A 415 -18.42 -8.65 20.90
C ALA A 415 -19.32 -9.48 19.95
N ASP A 416 -20.18 -8.84 19.15
CA ASP A 416 -21.05 -9.51 18.17
C ASP A 416 -20.25 -10.05 16.97
N PRO A 417 -20.78 -11.06 16.25
CA PRO A 417 -20.19 -11.51 15.00
C PRO A 417 -20.01 -10.36 13.99
N ALA A 418 -18.81 -10.25 13.42
CA ALA A 418 -18.47 -9.19 12.44
C ALA A 418 -19.44 -9.18 11.25
N ALA A 419 -19.92 -10.34 10.81
CA ALA A 419 -20.88 -10.49 9.71
C ALA A 419 -22.19 -9.73 9.96
N ARG A 420 -22.70 -9.69 11.21
CA ARG A 420 -23.91 -8.96 11.58
C ARG A 420 -23.73 -7.45 11.43
N PHE A 421 -22.63 -6.91 11.95
CA PHE A 421 -22.28 -5.50 11.78
C PHE A 421 -22.07 -5.15 10.30
N ALA A 422 -21.34 -5.99 9.56
CA ALA A 422 -21.07 -5.83 8.14
C ALA A 422 -22.37 -5.78 7.33
N ALA A 423 -23.28 -6.74 7.52
CA ALA A 423 -24.55 -6.79 6.80
C ALA A 423 -25.39 -5.52 7.03
N ARG A 424 -25.57 -5.11 8.28
CA ARG A 424 -26.30 -3.89 8.64
C ARG A 424 -25.66 -2.62 8.03
N THR A 425 -24.36 -2.46 8.18
CA THR A 425 -23.63 -1.28 7.71
C THR A 425 -23.65 -1.18 6.19
N LEU A 426 -23.36 -2.27 5.49
CA LEU A 426 -23.33 -2.31 4.03
C LEU A 426 -24.74 -2.14 3.43
N ALA A 427 -25.78 -2.71 4.05
CA ALA A 427 -27.16 -2.50 3.64
C ALA A 427 -27.57 -1.02 3.77
N ALA A 428 -27.23 -0.37 4.89
CA ALA A 428 -27.52 1.05 5.12
C ALA A 428 -26.80 1.96 4.11
N LEU A 429 -25.51 1.70 3.83
CA LEU A 429 -24.74 2.45 2.83
C LEU A 429 -25.29 2.22 1.41
N SER A 430 -25.65 1.00 1.06
CA SER A 430 -26.27 0.68 -0.23
C SER A 430 -27.62 1.39 -0.40
N ALA A 431 -28.47 1.37 0.64
CA ALA A 431 -29.74 2.10 0.64
C ALA A 431 -29.53 3.61 0.46
N LYS A 432 -28.48 4.19 1.07
CA LYS A 432 -28.11 5.59 0.90
C LYS A 432 -27.70 5.92 -0.54
N VAL A 433 -26.91 5.05 -1.19
CA VAL A 433 -26.55 5.19 -2.60
C VAL A 433 -27.80 5.13 -3.48
N MET A 434 -28.67 4.14 -3.25
CA MET A 434 -29.95 3.99 -3.99
C MET A 434 -30.86 5.20 -3.82
N LYS A 435 -30.98 5.73 -2.59
CA LYS A 435 -31.78 6.94 -2.30
C LYS A 435 -31.24 8.18 -3.03
N ARG A 436 -29.92 8.40 -3.00
CA ARG A 436 -29.28 9.53 -3.67
C ARG A 436 -29.38 9.42 -5.18
N GLY A 437 -29.28 8.24 -5.75
CA GLY A 437 -29.39 7.98 -7.19
C GLY A 437 -30.82 7.88 -7.75
N ARG A 438 -31.87 8.15 -6.96
CA ARG A 438 -33.28 7.97 -7.37
C ARG A 438 -33.62 8.72 -8.67
N HIS A 439 -33.11 9.94 -8.84
CA HIS A 439 -33.32 10.78 -10.03
C HIS A 439 -32.06 10.91 -10.89
N PHE A 440 -31.36 9.80 -11.11
CA PHE A 440 -30.02 9.75 -11.69
C PHE A 440 -29.89 10.53 -12.99
N LYS A 441 -30.85 10.38 -13.93
CA LYS A 441 -30.83 10.99 -15.27
C LYS A 441 -30.93 12.52 -15.25
N SER A 442 -31.55 13.11 -14.20
CA SER A 442 -31.79 14.55 -14.08
C SER A 442 -30.97 15.20 -12.95
N MET A 443 -29.91 14.50 -12.48
CA MET A 443 -29.11 15.00 -11.36
C MET A 443 -28.25 16.20 -11.77
N LYS A 444 -28.29 17.23 -10.92
CA LYS A 444 -27.35 18.36 -11.00
C LYS A 444 -25.95 17.95 -10.60
N PRO A 445 -24.89 18.70 -10.99
CA PRO A 445 -23.50 18.39 -10.66
C PRO A 445 -23.25 18.15 -9.15
N GLU A 446 -23.85 18.97 -8.28
CA GLU A 446 -23.70 18.87 -6.84
C GLU A 446 -24.26 17.55 -6.29
N ALA A 447 -25.45 17.14 -6.80
CA ALA A 447 -26.07 15.88 -6.42
C ALA A 447 -25.26 14.67 -6.93
N ARG A 448 -24.65 14.76 -8.14
CA ARG A 448 -23.72 13.75 -8.65
C ARG A 448 -22.48 13.63 -7.75
N HIS A 449 -21.92 14.74 -7.31
CA HIS A 449 -20.81 14.76 -6.35
C HIS A 449 -21.16 14.07 -5.03
N GLU A 450 -22.35 14.37 -4.48
CA GLU A 450 -22.87 13.74 -3.28
C GLU A 450 -23.09 12.22 -3.45
N LEU A 451 -23.57 11.80 -4.62
CA LEU A 451 -23.69 10.39 -4.98
C LEU A 451 -22.31 9.73 -5.06
N ARG A 452 -21.33 10.35 -5.71
CA ARG A 452 -19.95 9.87 -5.78
C ARG A 452 -19.35 9.63 -4.39
N ILE A 453 -19.57 10.57 -3.44
CA ILE A 453 -19.12 10.40 -2.06
C ILE A 453 -19.79 9.17 -1.42
N ALA A 454 -21.09 8.94 -1.66
CA ALA A 454 -21.79 7.78 -1.11
C ALA A 454 -21.30 6.48 -1.71
N VAL A 455 -21.07 6.42 -3.03
CA VAL A 455 -20.51 5.25 -3.74
C VAL A 455 -19.10 4.94 -3.22
N LYS A 456 -18.23 5.94 -3.05
CA LYS A 456 -16.90 5.76 -2.45
C LYS A 456 -16.96 5.15 -1.06
N LYS A 457 -17.89 5.63 -0.20
CA LYS A 457 -18.05 5.08 1.15
C LYS A 457 -18.50 3.62 1.10
N LEU A 458 -19.48 3.29 0.25
CA LEU A 458 -19.94 1.91 0.08
C LEU A 458 -18.82 1.01 -0.45
N ARG A 459 -18.03 1.47 -1.43
CA ARG A 459 -16.93 0.69 -2.01
C ARG A 459 -15.86 0.37 -0.96
N TYR A 460 -15.40 1.36 -0.17
CA TYR A 460 -14.44 1.10 0.90
C TYR A 460 -15.00 0.20 2.00
N ALA A 461 -16.26 0.41 2.39
CA ALA A 461 -16.90 -0.46 3.37
C ALA A 461 -17.01 -1.91 2.85
N THR A 462 -17.31 -2.10 1.55
CA THR A 462 -17.34 -3.42 0.91
C THR A 462 -15.95 -4.07 0.86
N ASP A 463 -14.90 -3.28 0.62
CA ASP A 463 -13.52 -3.74 0.62
C ASP A 463 -13.07 -4.24 2.01
N PHE A 464 -13.45 -3.53 3.07
CA PHE A 464 -13.11 -3.88 4.46
C PHE A 464 -13.95 -5.02 5.03
N LEU A 465 -15.26 -4.94 4.88
CA LEU A 465 -16.21 -5.79 5.58
C LEU A 465 -16.73 -6.97 4.72
N GLY A 466 -16.58 -6.86 3.40
CA GLY A 466 -17.06 -7.90 2.48
C GLY A 466 -16.45 -9.29 2.69
N PRO A 467 -15.14 -9.40 3.03
CA PRO A 467 -14.50 -10.71 3.24
C PRO A 467 -15.17 -11.57 4.33
N VAL A 468 -15.84 -10.98 5.34
CA VAL A 468 -16.53 -11.74 6.42
C VAL A 468 -17.64 -12.66 5.92
N PHE A 469 -18.10 -12.51 4.68
CA PHE A 469 -19.19 -13.33 4.11
C PHE A 469 -18.68 -14.59 3.38
N GLY A 470 -17.40 -14.81 3.25
CA GLY A 470 -16.79 -16.01 2.65
C GLY A 470 -17.00 -16.19 1.13
N ASP A 471 -17.93 -15.49 0.49
CA ASP A 471 -18.20 -15.58 -0.96
C ASP A 471 -17.33 -14.59 -1.75
N GLU A 472 -16.07 -14.96 -1.97
CA GLU A 472 -15.11 -14.11 -2.66
C GLU A 472 -15.51 -13.82 -4.12
N LYS A 473 -16.11 -14.78 -4.83
CA LYS A 473 -16.55 -14.59 -6.22
C LYS A 473 -17.63 -13.52 -6.33
N ARG A 474 -18.62 -13.59 -5.43
CA ARG A 474 -19.72 -12.61 -5.37
C ARG A 474 -19.21 -11.24 -4.92
N LEU A 475 -18.29 -11.21 -3.95
CA LEU A 475 -17.65 -10.00 -3.47
C LEU A 475 -16.86 -9.30 -4.58
N ARG A 476 -16.01 -10.02 -5.32
CA ARG A 476 -15.25 -9.48 -6.46
C ARG A 476 -16.17 -8.89 -7.53
N ARG A 477 -17.24 -9.59 -7.88
CA ARG A 477 -18.23 -9.10 -8.85
C ARG A 477 -18.91 -7.81 -8.39
N TYR A 478 -19.38 -7.77 -7.15
CA TYR A 478 -20.05 -6.59 -6.60
C TYR A 478 -19.10 -5.40 -6.48
N TYR A 479 -17.88 -5.66 -6.03
CA TYR A 479 -16.82 -4.65 -5.95
C TYR A 479 -16.47 -4.06 -7.34
N GLY A 480 -16.39 -4.89 -8.36
CA GLY A 480 -16.14 -4.43 -9.74
C GLY A 480 -17.21 -3.47 -10.25
N VAL A 481 -18.47 -3.77 -9.98
CA VAL A 481 -19.60 -2.88 -10.34
C VAL A 481 -19.53 -1.54 -9.58
N LEU A 482 -19.15 -1.57 -8.30
CA LEU A 482 -18.95 -0.34 -7.52
C LEU A 482 -17.76 0.48 -8.02
N ALA A 483 -16.68 -0.19 -8.41
CA ALA A 483 -15.49 0.47 -8.94
C ALA A 483 -15.84 1.20 -10.26
N GLU A 484 -16.48 0.50 -11.19
CA GLU A 484 -16.92 1.09 -12.48
C GLU A 484 -17.82 2.31 -12.26
N LEU A 485 -18.84 2.19 -11.43
CA LEU A 485 -19.74 3.32 -11.13
C LEU A 485 -18.97 4.52 -10.51
N GLN A 486 -18.01 4.24 -9.61
CA GLN A 486 -17.19 5.29 -9.01
C GLN A 486 -16.29 5.97 -10.05
N ASP A 487 -15.70 5.22 -10.96
CA ASP A 487 -14.78 5.73 -11.97
C ASP A 487 -15.53 6.59 -13.00
N GLN A 488 -16.72 6.15 -13.44
CA GLN A 488 -17.57 6.97 -14.30
C GLN A 488 -18.02 8.28 -13.59
N LEU A 489 -18.39 8.22 -12.31
CA LEU A 489 -18.69 9.43 -11.53
C LEU A 489 -17.43 10.29 -11.28
N GLY A 490 -16.23 9.70 -11.36
CA GLY A 490 -14.94 10.39 -11.22
C GLY A 490 -14.68 11.36 -12.35
N ARG A 491 -14.92 10.96 -13.59
CA ARG A 491 -14.65 11.75 -14.81
C ARG A 491 -15.24 13.16 -14.78
N PHE A 492 -16.42 13.33 -14.16
CA PHE A 492 -17.06 14.64 -14.01
C PHE A 492 -16.36 15.56 -12.99
N ASN A 493 -15.62 14.98 -12.03
CA ASN A 493 -14.85 15.75 -11.07
C ASN A 493 -13.46 16.13 -11.61
N ASP A 494 -12.91 15.34 -12.50
CA ASP A 494 -11.55 15.49 -13.01
C ASP A 494 -11.43 16.73 -13.92
N MET A 495 -12.50 17.12 -14.60
CA MET A 495 -12.56 18.37 -15.38
C MET A 495 -12.34 19.61 -14.49
N ALA A 496 -13.02 19.70 -13.35
CA ALA A 496 -12.86 20.83 -12.44
C ALA A 496 -11.43 20.89 -11.86
N THR A 497 -10.84 19.72 -11.58
CA THR A 497 -9.45 19.60 -11.13
C THR A 497 -8.48 20.06 -12.23
N THR A 498 -8.67 19.59 -13.46
CA THR A 498 -7.85 19.99 -14.63
C THR A 498 -7.92 21.51 -14.86
N ALA A 499 -9.10 22.09 -14.83
CA ALA A 499 -9.25 23.55 -15.01
C ALA A 499 -8.51 24.34 -13.91
N ARG A 500 -8.57 23.87 -12.66
CA ARG A 500 -7.83 24.49 -11.52
C ARG A 500 -6.32 24.37 -11.70
N ILE A 501 -5.82 23.22 -12.18
CA ILE A 501 -4.38 23.00 -12.42
C ILE A 501 -3.90 23.92 -13.52
N VAL A 502 -4.61 23.96 -14.67
CA VAL A 502 -4.27 24.81 -15.80
C VAL A 502 -4.29 26.29 -15.42
N ALA A 503 -5.31 26.75 -14.67
CA ALA A 503 -5.36 28.12 -14.17
C ALA A 503 -4.17 28.47 -13.27
N GLY A 504 -3.61 27.51 -12.54
CA GLY A 504 -2.44 27.70 -11.69
C GLY A 504 -1.11 27.92 -12.43
N PHE A 505 -1.08 27.78 -13.76
CA PHE A 505 0.09 28.08 -14.61
C PHE A 505 0.12 29.52 -15.16
N ASP A 506 -0.72 30.40 -14.64
CA ASP A 506 -0.95 31.75 -15.19
C ASP A 506 0.31 32.65 -15.09
N ALA A 507 1.18 32.41 -14.13
CA ALA A 507 2.42 33.20 -13.94
C ALA A 507 3.36 33.16 -15.18
N ASP A 508 3.33 32.06 -15.95
CA ASP A 508 4.24 31.82 -17.08
C ASP A 508 3.56 31.99 -18.46
N GLY A 509 2.32 32.50 -18.50
CA GLY A 509 1.52 32.60 -19.74
C GLY A 509 1.07 31.23 -20.30
N ALA A 510 1.46 30.11 -19.68
CA ALA A 510 1.14 28.76 -20.12
C ALA A 510 -0.36 28.47 -20.04
N ALA A 511 -1.05 29.05 -19.06
CA ALA A 511 -2.51 28.91 -18.90
C ALA A 511 -3.32 29.50 -20.06
N ARG A 512 -2.75 30.48 -20.78
CA ARG A 512 -3.38 31.14 -21.96
C ARG A 512 -2.98 30.52 -23.28
N SER A 513 -2.21 29.46 -23.28
CA SER A 513 -1.77 28.78 -24.50
C SER A 513 -2.95 28.10 -25.22
N GLN A 514 -2.77 27.86 -26.53
CA GLN A 514 -3.75 27.07 -27.30
C GLN A 514 -3.88 25.64 -26.73
N ALA A 515 -2.78 25.06 -26.26
CA ALA A 515 -2.79 23.75 -25.62
C ALA A 515 -3.64 23.71 -24.35
N ALA A 516 -3.59 24.76 -23.50
CA ALA A 516 -4.42 24.85 -22.31
C ALA A 516 -5.91 24.90 -22.66
N GLY A 517 -6.28 25.70 -23.65
CA GLY A 517 -7.66 25.75 -24.18
C GLY A 517 -8.12 24.42 -24.76
N ALA A 518 -7.25 23.74 -25.52
CA ALA A 518 -7.53 22.43 -26.08
C ALA A 518 -7.76 21.35 -25.00
N ILE A 519 -6.96 21.34 -23.94
CA ILE A 519 -7.14 20.42 -22.80
C ILE A 519 -8.49 20.62 -22.13
N ILE A 520 -8.89 21.85 -21.88
CA ILE A 520 -10.20 22.17 -21.27
C ILE A 520 -11.34 21.73 -22.19
N GLY A 521 -11.23 22.03 -23.50
CA GLY A 521 -12.21 21.61 -24.51
C GLY A 521 -12.31 20.10 -24.65
N TRP A 522 -11.17 19.39 -24.65
CA TRP A 522 -11.11 17.93 -24.70
C TRP A 522 -11.81 17.27 -23.51
N GLN A 523 -11.56 17.79 -22.31
CA GLN A 523 -12.22 17.30 -21.10
C GLN A 523 -13.74 17.54 -21.15
N ALA A 524 -14.17 18.70 -21.63
CA ALA A 524 -15.59 19.01 -21.79
C ALA A 524 -16.28 18.07 -22.80
N GLN A 525 -15.63 17.79 -23.93
CA GLN A 525 -16.12 16.83 -24.94
C GLN A 525 -16.19 15.42 -24.35
N GLY A 526 -15.17 15.00 -23.57
CA GLY A 526 -15.13 13.68 -22.92
C GLY A 526 -16.31 13.44 -21.97
N LEU A 527 -16.88 14.48 -21.35
CA LEU A 527 -18.07 14.36 -20.51
C LEU A 527 -19.32 13.99 -21.30
N THR A 528 -19.46 14.51 -22.52
CA THR A 528 -20.61 14.22 -23.38
C THR A 528 -20.64 12.73 -23.78
N THR A 529 -19.47 12.14 -24.03
CA THR A 529 -19.34 10.72 -24.35
C THR A 529 -19.40 9.81 -23.11
N ALA A 530 -19.11 10.33 -21.93
CA ALA A 530 -19.15 9.57 -20.66
C ALA A 530 -20.58 9.36 -20.11
N GLU A 531 -21.55 10.20 -20.48
CA GLU A 531 -22.92 10.11 -19.94
C GLU A 531 -23.61 8.75 -20.19
N PRO A 532 -23.59 8.15 -21.41
CA PRO A 532 -24.14 6.81 -21.64
C PRO A 532 -23.48 5.74 -20.77
N MET A 533 -22.14 5.76 -20.65
CA MET A 533 -21.38 4.79 -19.84
C MET A 533 -21.73 4.92 -18.35
N LEU A 534 -21.91 6.13 -17.87
CA LEU A 534 -22.34 6.39 -16.49
C LEU A 534 -23.77 5.86 -16.24
N LEU A 535 -24.69 5.99 -17.20
CA LEU A 535 -26.04 5.45 -17.11
C LEU A 535 -26.03 3.90 -17.07
N ASP A 536 -25.16 3.27 -17.84
CA ASP A 536 -24.99 1.83 -17.86
C ASP A 536 -24.40 1.33 -16.54
N ALA A 537 -23.32 1.95 -16.04
CA ALA A 537 -22.73 1.61 -14.75
C ALA A 537 -23.75 1.75 -13.59
N TRP A 538 -24.60 2.79 -13.63
CA TRP A 538 -25.69 2.93 -12.66
C TRP A 538 -26.72 1.81 -12.77
N ARG A 539 -27.10 1.41 -13.98
CA ARG A 539 -28.04 0.29 -14.22
C ARG A 539 -27.47 -1.01 -13.70
N ASP A 540 -26.19 -1.27 -13.93
CA ASP A 540 -25.52 -2.49 -13.50
C ASP A 540 -25.42 -2.55 -11.97
N PHE A 541 -25.10 -1.43 -11.30
CA PHE A 541 -25.12 -1.33 -9.85
C PHE A 541 -26.51 -1.66 -9.28
N ARG A 542 -27.58 -1.15 -9.86
CA ARG A 542 -28.96 -1.43 -9.40
C ARG A 542 -29.36 -2.89 -9.54
N ARG A 543 -28.80 -3.62 -10.50
CA ARG A 543 -29.06 -5.07 -10.73
C ARG A 543 -28.13 -5.98 -9.94
N ALA A 544 -27.01 -5.46 -9.47
CA ALA A 544 -26.02 -6.25 -8.75
C ALA A 544 -26.57 -6.82 -7.47
N ARG A 545 -26.31 -8.11 -7.22
CA ARG A 545 -26.66 -8.77 -5.96
C ARG A 545 -25.54 -8.57 -4.95
N PRO A 546 -25.78 -7.85 -3.84
CA PRO A 546 -24.74 -7.62 -2.84
C PRO A 546 -24.42 -8.91 -2.05
N PRO A 547 -23.15 -9.07 -1.56
CA PRO A 547 -22.71 -10.30 -0.89
C PRO A 547 -23.43 -10.57 0.44
N TRP A 548 -23.94 -9.56 1.12
CA TRP A 548 -24.66 -9.70 2.40
C TRP A 548 -26.13 -10.10 2.28
N LYS A 549 -26.74 -10.12 1.10
CA LYS A 549 -28.12 -10.63 0.95
C LYS A 549 -28.11 -12.16 0.95
N GLY A 550 -28.65 -12.76 1.99
CA GLY A 550 -28.69 -14.20 2.22
C GLY A 550 -27.81 -14.68 3.37
N ALA A 551 -27.10 -13.77 4.05
CA ALA A 551 -26.31 -14.05 5.25
C ALA A 551 -27.08 -13.71 6.56
N GLU A 552 -28.38 -13.50 6.47
CA GLU A 552 -29.28 -13.21 7.61
C GLU A 552 -29.88 -14.53 8.18
N GLY A 553 -29.08 -15.62 8.22
CA GLY A 553 -29.46 -16.88 8.82
C GLY A 553 -28.69 -17.13 10.11
#